data_e24b8a848791492778954d37013e361b
#
_entry.id   e24b8a848791492778954d37013e361b
#
_cell.length_a   1.000
_cell.length_b   1.000
_cell.length_c   1.000
_cell.angle_alpha   90.00
_cell.angle_beta   90.00
_cell.angle_gamma   90.00
#
_symmetry.space_group_name_H-M   'P 1'
#
loop_
_entity.id
_entity.type
_entity.pdbx_description
1 polymer ?
#
loop_
_entity_poly.entity_id
_entity_poly.type
_entity_poly.pdbx_seq_one_letter_code
_entity_poly.pdbx_strand_id
1 'polypeptide(L)'
;MTNLAAILFGLVLGAVFSIANLVASRIAPLAEDTPGALLLFYGPMFAAWAVAGLMSSRRTTRIGDCAKAGALVALVTFLVLTAVVIARVNFLLDITSQRPDWQNLMVRYRSSGFSSLRAYANYVYFTGAPFKLLVASSIGALCGLLGGCSSILWGARRPVG
;
A
#
# COMPACT_ATOMS: atom_id res chain seq x y z
N MET A 1 -16.97 -7.75 -6.93
CA MET A 1 -16.28 -6.70 -7.74
C MET A 1 -15.64 -7.39 -8.93
N THR A 2 -15.63 -6.80 -10.13
CA THR A 2 -14.88 -7.36 -11.28
C THR A 2 -13.38 -7.08 -11.11
N ASN A 3 -12.52 -7.89 -11.72
CA ASN A 3 -11.06 -7.68 -11.64
C ASN A 3 -10.67 -6.29 -12.18
N LEU A 4 -11.31 -5.83 -13.26
CA LEU A 4 -11.05 -4.49 -13.81
C LEU A 4 -11.38 -3.39 -12.80
N ALA A 5 -12.55 -3.48 -12.13
CA ALA A 5 -12.93 -2.52 -11.11
C ALA A 5 -11.97 -2.54 -9.91
N ALA A 6 -11.43 -3.72 -9.54
CA ALA A 6 -10.41 -3.85 -8.49
C ALA A 6 -9.10 -3.15 -8.90
N ILE A 7 -8.66 -3.34 -10.14
CA ILE A 7 -7.46 -2.70 -10.68
C ILE A 7 -7.63 -1.17 -10.68
N LEU A 8 -8.73 -0.67 -11.23
CA LEU A 8 -9.00 0.78 -11.27
C LEU A 8 -9.07 1.38 -9.86
N PHE A 9 -9.73 0.70 -8.92
CA PHE A 9 -9.79 1.15 -7.54
C PHE A 9 -8.41 1.17 -6.89
N GLY A 10 -7.59 0.13 -7.12
CA GLY A 10 -6.20 0.08 -6.65
C GLY A 10 -5.31 1.19 -7.24
N LEU A 11 -5.48 1.54 -8.52
CA LEU A 11 -4.77 2.64 -9.16
C LEU A 11 -5.12 3.99 -8.51
N VAL A 12 -6.42 4.25 -8.32
CA VAL A 12 -6.89 5.48 -7.66
C VAL A 12 -6.35 5.58 -6.23
N LEU A 13 -6.46 4.50 -5.44
CA LEU A 13 -5.91 4.47 -4.10
C LEU A 13 -4.39 4.68 -4.10
N GLY A 14 -3.66 3.99 -4.97
CA GLY A 14 -2.22 4.15 -5.11
C GLY A 14 -1.83 5.59 -5.43
N ALA A 15 -2.55 6.26 -6.32
CA ALA A 15 -2.32 7.67 -6.64
C ALA A 15 -2.61 8.57 -5.42
N VAL A 16 -3.76 8.41 -4.77
CA VAL A 16 -4.15 9.19 -3.59
C VAL A 16 -3.14 9.04 -2.45
N PHE A 17 -2.77 7.80 -2.10
CA PHE A 17 -1.78 7.56 -1.04
C PHE A 17 -0.38 8.01 -1.43
N SER A 18 0.00 7.96 -2.70
CA SER A 18 1.28 8.52 -3.17
C SER A 18 1.31 10.03 -3.00
N ILE A 19 0.25 10.73 -3.39
CA ILE A 19 0.13 12.18 -3.20
C ILE A 19 0.13 12.52 -1.70
N ALA A 20 -0.67 11.82 -0.90
CA ALA A 20 -0.71 12.01 0.55
C ALA A 20 0.67 11.82 1.19
N ASN A 21 1.41 10.78 0.79
CA ASN A 21 2.78 10.56 1.26
C ASN A 21 3.73 11.69 0.84
N LEU A 22 3.63 12.18 -0.40
CA LEU A 22 4.44 13.29 -0.88
C LEU A 22 4.15 14.59 -0.10
N VAL A 23 2.89 14.88 0.16
CA VAL A 23 2.46 16.08 0.91
C VAL A 23 2.86 15.96 2.38
N ALA A 24 2.53 14.84 3.03
CA ALA A 24 2.88 14.59 4.44
C ALA A 24 4.40 14.69 4.65
N SER A 25 5.17 14.17 3.72
CA SER A 25 6.63 14.24 3.78
C SER A 25 7.21 15.66 3.63
N ARG A 26 6.43 16.62 3.14
CA ARG A 26 6.81 18.04 3.07
C ARG A 26 6.45 18.82 4.32
N ILE A 27 5.28 18.50 4.92
CA ILE A 27 4.72 19.23 6.06
C ILE A 27 5.32 18.73 7.38
N ALA A 28 5.38 17.42 7.56
CA ALA A 28 5.94 16.77 8.74
C ALA A 28 6.74 15.55 8.28
N PRO A 29 8.05 15.72 8.01
CA PRO A 29 8.88 14.56 7.73
C PRO A 29 8.82 13.67 8.98
N LEU A 30 8.25 12.49 8.82
CA LEU A 30 8.19 11.48 9.87
C LEU A 30 9.63 11.14 10.24
N ALA A 31 10.11 11.71 11.32
CA ALA A 31 11.47 11.48 11.81
C ALA A 31 11.62 10.03 12.32
N GLU A 32 10.51 9.42 12.72
CA GLU A 32 10.47 8.06 13.24
C GLU A 32 9.17 7.35 12.81
N ASP A 33 9.26 6.04 12.57
CA ASP A 33 8.12 5.16 12.34
C ASP A 33 7.41 4.87 13.68
N THR A 34 6.72 5.87 14.21
CA THR A 34 5.91 5.67 15.40
C THR A 34 4.68 4.82 15.07
N PRO A 35 4.22 3.94 16.00
CA PRO A 35 3.02 3.13 15.78
C PRO A 35 1.79 3.96 15.39
N GLY A 36 1.65 5.16 15.99
CA GLY A 36 0.56 6.08 15.67
C GLY A 36 0.62 6.62 14.24
N ALA A 37 1.82 7.00 13.77
CA ALA A 37 2.03 7.48 12.41
C ALA A 37 1.79 6.38 11.37
N LEU A 38 2.24 5.16 11.66
CA LEU A 38 1.98 3.99 10.82
C LEU A 38 0.47 3.69 10.74
N LEU A 39 -0.24 3.72 11.88
CA LEU A 39 -1.67 3.50 11.91
C LEU A 39 -2.44 4.60 11.15
N LEU A 40 -2.03 5.85 11.29
CA LEU A 40 -2.66 6.98 10.60
C LEU A 40 -2.51 6.87 9.08
N PHE A 41 -1.36 6.38 8.59
CA PHE A 41 -1.11 6.22 7.15
C PHE A 41 -1.72 4.92 6.60
N TYR A 42 -1.46 3.78 7.25
CA TYR A 42 -1.90 2.46 6.76
C TYR A 42 -3.34 2.12 7.14
N GLY A 43 -3.88 2.67 8.23
CA GLY A 43 -5.25 2.42 8.67
C GLY A 43 -6.30 2.72 7.60
N PRO A 44 -6.34 3.93 7.01
CA PRO A 44 -7.24 4.24 5.91
C PRO A 44 -7.05 3.34 4.68
N MET A 45 -5.82 2.92 4.40
CA MET A 45 -5.51 2.01 3.30
C MET A 45 -6.10 0.62 3.56
N PHE A 46 -5.95 0.08 4.77
CA PHE A 46 -6.53 -1.22 5.16
C PHE A 46 -8.06 -1.17 5.15
N ALA A 47 -8.65 -0.06 5.60
CA ALA A 47 -10.09 0.16 5.51
C ALA A 47 -10.57 0.15 4.04
N ALA A 48 -9.85 0.80 3.13
CA ALA A 48 -10.17 0.80 1.71
C ALA A 48 -10.09 -0.61 1.09
N TRP A 49 -9.11 -1.44 1.49
CA TRP A 49 -9.02 -2.83 1.06
C TRP A 49 -10.16 -3.69 1.62
N ALA A 50 -10.62 -3.44 2.84
CA ALA A 50 -11.80 -4.09 3.40
C ALA A 50 -13.07 -3.69 2.64
N VAL A 51 -13.21 -2.41 2.24
CA VAL A 51 -14.30 -1.95 1.38
C VAL A 51 -14.30 -2.67 0.03
N ALA A 52 -13.16 -2.97 -0.55
CA ALA A 52 -13.09 -3.76 -1.79
C ALA A 52 -13.68 -5.17 -1.62
N GLY A 53 -13.39 -5.81 -0.49
CA GLY A 53 -14.00 -7.11 -0.13
C GLY A 53 -15.52 -6.99 0.08
N LEU A 54 -15.96 -5.95 0.80
CA LEU A 54 -17.38 -5.63 1.00
C LEU A 54 -18.12 -5.39 -0.33
N MET A 55 -17.52 -4.67 -1.27
CA MET A 55 -18.10 -4.46 -2.61
C MET A 55 -18.15 -5.76 -3.42
N SER A 56 -17.19 -6.66 -3.21
CA SER A 56 -17.18 -7.97 -3.86
C SER A 56 -18.30 -8.86 -3.33
N SER A 57 -18.53 -8.87 -2.00
CA SER A 57 -19.56 -9.70 -1.36
C SER A 57 -21.00 -9.39 -1.83
N ARG A 58 -21.24 -8.15 -2.31
CA ARG A 58 -22.54 -7.78 -2.89
C ARG A 58 -22.83 -8.48 -4.23
N ARG A 59 -21.84 -9.07 -4.87
CA ARG A 59 -21.95 -9.74 -6.19
C ARG A 59 -21.69 -11.23 -6.14
N THR A 60 -21.13 -11.74 -5.05
CA THR A 60 -20.79 -13.14 -4.88
C THR A 60 -20.95 -13.55 -3.42
N THR A 61 -21.38 -14.78 -3.20
CA THR A 61 -21.43 -15.38 -1.87
C THR A 61 -20.13 -16.09 -1.50
N ARG A 62 -19.16 -16.15 -2.42
CA ARG A 62 -17.89 -16.85 -2.19
C ARG A 62 -16.92 -15.92 -1.47
N ILE A 63 -16.57 -16.28 -0.24
CA ILE A 63 -15.61 -15.56 0.60
C ILE A 63 -14.25 -15.39 -0.10
N GLY A 64 -13.82 -16.40 -0.86
CA GLY A 64 -12.58 -16.34 -1.64
C GLY A 64 -12.52 -15.20 -2.67
N ASP A 65 -13.66 -14.78 -3.23
CA ASP A 65 -13.71 -13.65 -4.17
C ASP A 65 -13.53 -12.31 -3.45
N CYS A 66 -13.94 -12.22 -2.19
CA CYS A 66 -13.70 -11.05 -1.34
C CYS A 66 -12.20 -10.91 -1.01
N ALA A 67 -11.54 -12.04 -0.68
CA ALA A 67 -10.11 -12.07 -0.46
C ALA A 67 -9.32 -11.66 -1.70
N LYS A 68 -9.68 -12.23 -2.87
CA LYS A 68 -9.05 -11.89 -4.16
C LYS A 68 -9.21 -10.41 -4.49
N ALA A 69 -10.39 -9.81 -4.25
CA ALA A 69 -10.63 -8.40 -4.49
C ALA A 69 -9.73 -7.52 -3.63
N GLY A 70 -9.64 -7.80 -2.31
CA GLY A 70 -8.76 -7.09 -1.39
C GLY A 70 -7.29 -7.25 -1.76
N ALA A 71 -6.85 -8.48 -2.07
CA ALA A 71 -5.47 -8.76 -2.49
C ALA A 71 -5.09 -8.00 -3.78
N LEU A 72 -5.97 -8.00 -4.78
CA LEU A 72 -5.72 -7.32 -6.07
C LEU A 72 -5.65 -5.81 -5.90
N VAL A 73 -6.56 -5.22 -5.12
CA VAL A 73 -6.52 -3.79 -4.81
C VAL A 73 -5.24 -3.43 -4.09
N ALA A 74 -4.84 -4.20 -3.08
CA ALA A 74 -3.61 -3.98 -2.31
C ALA A 74 -2.36 -4.09 -3.20
N LEU A 75 -2.29 -5.12 -4.05
CA LEU A 75 -1.19 -5.32 -4.99
C LEU A 75 -1.02 -4.10 -5.90
N VAL A 76 -2.11 -3.65 -6.54
CA VAL A 76 -2.07 -2.52 -7.45
C VAL A 76 -1.73 -1.22 -6.72
N THR A 77 -2.31 -0.99 -5.53
CA THR A 77 -1.98 0.16 -4.68
C THR A 77 -0.48 0.23 -4.38
N PHE A 78 0.12 -0.88 -3.96
CA PHE A 78 1.55 -0.93 -3.65
C PHE A 78 2.45 -0.89 -4.87
N LEU A 79 2.02 -1.39 -6.02
CA LEU A 79 2.74 -1.21 -7.29
C LEU A 79 2.87 0.27 -7.63
N VAL A 80 1.78 1.03 -7.51
CA VAL A 80 1.80 2.49 -7.75
C VAL A 80 2.70 3.20 -6.75
N LEU A 81 2.56 2.90 -5.45
CA LEU A 81 3.44 3.47 -4.41
C LEU A 81 4.91 3.18 -4.69
N THR A 82 5.25 1.94 -5.05
CA THR A 82 6.62 1.54 -5.38
C THR A 82 7.14 2.28 -6.60
N ALA A 83 6.32 2.40 -7.66
CA ALA A 83 6.69 3.14 -8.86
C ALA A 83 6.97 4.63 -8.55
N VAL A 84 6.15 5.26 -7.72
CA VAL A 84 6.36 6.66 -7.29
C VAL A 84 7.63 6.82 -6.47
N VAL A 85 7.94 5.87 -5.57
CA VAL A 85 9.20 5.89 -4.80
C VAL A 85 10.41 5.76 -5.73
N ILE A 86 10.38 4.82 -6.68
CA ILE A 86 11.45 4.65 -7.67
C ILE A 86 11.61 5.91 -8.54
N ALA A 87 10.51 6.51 -8.97
CA ALA A 87 10.54 7.77 -9.71
C ALA A 87 11.21 8.89 -8.88
N ARG A 88 10.86 9.02 -7.58
CA ARG A 88 11.52 9.98 -6.69
C ARG A 88 13.02 9.76 -6.59
N VAL A 89 13.47 8.51 -6.45
CA VAL A 89 14.90 8.16 -6.42
C VAL A 89 15.62 8.61 -7.69
N ASN A 90 14.97 8.47 -8.83
CA ASN A 90 15.62 8.77 -10.12
C ASN A 90 15.57 10.25 -10.52
N PHE A 91 14.50 10.96 -10.16
CA PHE A 91 14.29 12.36 -10.58
C PHE A 91 14.54 13.39 -9.49
N LEU A 92 14.43 13.01 -8.19
CA LEU A 92 14.48 13.95 -7.06
C LEU A 92 15.47 13.47 -5.98
N LEU A 93 16.54 12.79 -6.36
CA LEU A 93 17.48 12.19 -5.41
C LEU A 93 18.11 13.23 -4.47
N ASP A 94 18.52 14.38 -5.00
CA ASP A 94 19.21 15.40 -4.22
C ASP A 94 18.34 15.97 -3.10
N ILE A 95 17.04 16.18 -3.39
CA ILE A 95 16.07 16.63 -2.39
C ILE A 95 15.73 15.49 -1.42
N THR A 96 15.63 14.27 -1.92
CA THR A 96 15.18 13.13 -1.12
C THR A 96 16.29 12.65 -0.18
N SER A 97 17.56 12.70 -0.57
CA SER A 97 18.70 12.26 0.23
C SER A 97 18.96 13.13 1.47
N GLN A 98 18.51 14.37 1.47
CA GLN A 98 18.65 15.31 2.59
C GLN A 98 17.59 15.08 3.69
N ARG A 99 16.62 14.20 3.46
CA ARG A 99 15.51 13.99 4.38
C ARG A 99 15.89 13.08 5.54
N PRO A 100 15.32 13.33 6.75
CA PRO A 100 15.59 12.52 7.94
C PRO A 100 15.28 11.03 7.75
N ASP A 101 14.19 10.70 7.07
CA ASP A 101 13.76 9.32 6.78
C ASP A 101 14.74 8.55 5.87
N TRP A 102 15.68 9.25 5.22
CA TRP A 102 16.72 8.64 4.39
C TRP A 102 18.05 8.39 5.10
N GLN A 103 18.23 8.88 6.34
CA GLN A 103 19.49 8.74 7.08
C GLN A 103 19.91 7.27 7.22
N ASN A 104 18.98 6.38 7.54
CA ASN A 104 19.26 4.94 7.66
C ASN A 104 19.70 4.31 6.33
N LEU A 105 19.16 4.80 5.19
CA LEU A 105 19.58 4.35 3.87
C LEU A 105 20.97 4.87 3.54
N MET A 106 21.28 6.12 3.90
CA MET A 106 22.61 6.73 3.72
C MET A 106 23.69 6.02 4.52
N VAL A 107 23.41 5.64 5.77
CA VAL A 107 24.35 4.86 6.60
C VAL A 107 24.67 3.53 5.92
N ARG A 108 23.65 2.81 5.47
CA ARG A 108 23.83 1.52 4.77
C ARG A 108 24.53 1.68 3.41
N TYR A 109 24.26 2.77 2.69
CA TYR A 109 24.95 3.07 1.44
C TYR A 109 26.47 3.20 1.65
N ARG A 110 26.92 3.96 2.68
CA ARG A 110 28.34 4.16 2.97
C ARG A 110 29.11 2.86 3.24
N SER A 111 28.43 1.84 3.76
CA SER A 111 29.01 0.50 4.04
C SER A 111 28.77 -0.52 2.92
N SER A 112 28.06 -0.16 1.85
CA SER A 112 27.60 -1.10 0.83
C SER A 112 28.58 -1.39 -0.30
N GLY A 113 29.61 -0.55 -0.48
CA GLY A 113 30.56 -0.65 -1.59
C GLY A 113 30.01 -0.16 -2.94
N PHE A 114 28.79 0.35 -3.02
CA PHE A 114 28.24 0.93 -4.26
C PHE A 114 28.91 2.29 -4.55
N SER A 115 29.23 2.53 -5.82
CA SER A 115 29.84 3.80 -6.29
C SER A 115 28.82 4.95 -6.39
N SER A 116 27.52 4.66 -6.44
CA SER A 116 26.45 5.64 -6.63
C SER A 116 25.29 5.39 -5.67
N LEU A 117 24.89 6.45 -4.96
CA LEU A 117 23.69 6.42 -4.10
C LEU A 117 22.42 6.06 -4.87
N ARG A 118 22.27 6.55 -6.10
CA ARG A 118 21.13 6.23 -6.97
C ARG A 118 21.11 4.73 -7.32
N ALA A 119 22.25 4.15 -7.68
CA ALA A 119 22.34 2.72 -7.97
C ALA A 119 22.00 1.89 -6.73
N TYR A 120 22.52 2.25 -5.56
CA TYR A 120 22.23 1.58 -4.30
C TYR A 120 20.75 1.68 -3.93
N ALA A 121 20.16 2.88 -3.99
CA ALA A 121 18.76 3.08 -3.67
C ALA A 121 17.84 2.27 -4.61
N ASN A 122 18.08 2.32 -5.92
CA ASN A 122 17.35 1.48 -6.87
C ASN A 122 17.48 0.00 -6.54
N TYR A 123 18.69 -0.49 -6.27
CA TYR A 123 18.93 -1.87 -5.86
C TYR A 123 18.07 -2.26 -4.65
N VAL A 124 18.07 -1.46 -3.59
CA VAL A 124 17.31 -1.71 -2.35
C VAL A 124 15.79 -1.73 -2.62
N TYR A 125 15.29 -0.78 -3.44
CA TYR A 125 13.86 -0.72 -3.73
C TYR A 125 13.41 -1.84 -4.67
N PHE A 126 14.17 -2.16 -5.70
CA PHE A 126 13.83 -3.26 -6.61
C PHE A 126 13.93 -4.63 -5.95
N THR A 127 14.95 -4.88 -5.15
CA THR A 127 15.10 -6.18 -4.45
C THR A 127 14.08 -6.34 -3.33
N GLY A 128 13.69 -5.25 -2.66
CA GLY A 128 12.66 -5.27 -1.62
C GLY A 128 11.22 -5.27 -2.14
N ALA A 129 10.98 -4.85 -3.38
CA ALA A 129 9.63 -4.71 -3.93
C ALA A 129 8.82 -6.02 -3.94
N PRO A 130 9.35 -7.18 -4.39
CA PRO A 130 8.59 -8.43 -4.41
C PRO A 130 8.07 -8.83 -3.03
N PHE A 131 8.91 -8.71 -2.01
CA PHE A 131 8.53 -9.02 -0.63
C PHE A 131 7.41 -8.07 -0.13
N LYS A 132 7.56 -6.78 -0.37
CA LYS A 132 6.53 -5.78 0.02
C LYS A 132 5.20 -6.02 -0.69
N LEU A 133 5.23 -6.36 -1.97
CA LEU A 133 4.03 -6.68 -2.75
C LEU A 133 3.34 -7.95 -2.24
N LEU A 134 4.11 -8.98 -1.88
CA LEU A 134 3.58 -10.21 -1.29
C LEU A 134 2.90 -9.91 0.05
N VAL A 135 3.56 -9.19 0.95
CA VAL A 135 3.01 -8.81 2.26
C VAL A 135 1.75 -7.96 2.09
N ALA A 136 1.79 -6.93 1.22
CA ALA A 136 0.63 -6.08 0.96
C ALA A 136 -0.57 -6.89 0.43
N SER A 137 -0.33 -7.80 -0.53
CA SER A 137 -1.38 -8.66 -1.08
C SER A 137 -1.98 -9.59 -0.03
N SER A 138 -1.15 -10.13 0.87
CA SER A 138 -1.61 -11.00 1.97
C SER A 138 -2.48 -10.23 2.96
N ILE A 139 -2.03 -9.05 3.37
CA ILE A 139 -2.82 -8.16 4.25
C ILE A 139 -4.10 -7.73 3.54
N GLY A 140 -4.01 -7.38 2.26
CA GLY A 140 -5.17 -7.01 1.45
C GLY A 140 -6.20 -8.15 1.34
N ALA A 141 -5.74 -9.41 1.21
CA ALA A 141 -6.62 -10.57 1.25
C ALA A 141 -7.35 -10.70 2.59
N LEU A 142 -6.64 -10.53 3.71
CA LEU A 142 -7.24 -10.56 5.05
C LEU A 142 -8.25 -9.43 5.25
N CYS A 143 -7.91 -8.20 4.86
CA CYS A 143 -8.83 -7.07 4.89
C CYS A 143 -10.08 -7.34 4.03
N GLY A 144 -9.90 -7.88 2.83
CA GLY A 144 -11.00 -8.25 1.94
C GLY A 144 -11.90 -9.33 2.54
N LEU A 145 -11.32 -10.33 3.22
CA LEU A 145 -12.09 -11.33 3.97
C LEU A 145 -12.93 -10.68 5.08
N LEU A 146 -12.33 -9.81 5.89
CA LEU A 146 -13.02 -9.12 6.98
C LEU A 146 -14.18 -8.27 6.44
N GLY A 147 -13.96 -7.52 5.35
CA GLY A 147 -15.01 -6.75 4.70
C GLY A 147 -16.14 -7.62 4.12
N GLY A 148 -15.80 -8.77 3.52
CA GLY A 148 -16.76 -9.73 3.01
C GLY A 148 -17.59 -10.38 4.12
N CYS A 149 -16.94 -10.85 5.19
CA CYS A 149 -17.61 -11.47 6.34
C CYS A 149 -18.59 -10.51 7.05
N SER A 150 -18.21 -9.25 7.24
CA SER A 150 -19.08 -8.25 7.86
C SER A 150 -20.38 -8.06 7.09
N SER A 151 -20.34 -8.09 5.76
CA SER A 151 -21.52 -8.00 4.89
C SER A 151 -22.46 -9.18 5.05
N ILE A 152 -21.93 -10.40 5.12
CA ILE A 152 -22.73 -11.63 5.27
C ILE A 152 -23.43 -11.64 6.63
N LEU A 153 -22.72 -11.28 7.70
CA LEU A 153 -23.27 -11.21 9.05
C LEU A 153 -24.36 -10.13 9.19
N TRP A 154 -24.21 -9.00 8.48
CA TRP A 154 -25.21 -7.92 8.52
C TRP A 154 -26.41 -8.24 7.65
N GLY A 155 -26.21 -8.91 6.50
CA GLY A 155 -27.30 -9.36 5.63
C GLY A 155 -28.19 -10.42 6.28
N ALA A 156 -27.59 -11.34 7.06
CA ALA A 156 -28.32 -12.39 7.80
C ALA A 156 -29.20 -11.84 8.95
N ARG A 157 -29.00 -10.59 9.38
CA ARG A 157 -29.78 -9.95 10.46
C ARG A 157 -31.00 -9.16 9.97
N ARG A 158 -31.24 -9.04 8.67
CA ARG A 158 -32.44 -8.40 8.15
C ARG A 158 -33.59 -9.39 8.23
N PRO A 159 -34.62 -9.18 9.09
CA PRO A 159 -35.81 -10.00 9.07
C PRO A 159 -36.45 -9.87 7.70
N VAL A 160 -36.82 -11.00 7.12
CA VAL A 160 -37.66 -11.07 5.92
C VAL A 160 -39.01 -10.52 6.35
N GLY A 161 -39.27 -9.25 6.05
CA GLY A 161 -40.57 -8.63 6.23
C GLY A 161 -41.50 -8.99 5.07
#